data_85be27b9a36d9aae17d4a86f1e89b7fc
#
_entry.id   85be27b9a36d9aae17d4a86f1e89b7fc
#
_cell.length_a   1.000
_cell.length_b   1.000
_cell.length_c   1.000
_cell.angle_alpha   90.00
_cell.angle_beta   90.00
_cell.angle_gamma   90.00
#
_symmetry.space_group_name_H-M   'P 1'
#
loop_
_entity.id
_entity.type
_entity.pdbx_description
1 polymer ?
#
loop_
_entity_poly.entity_id
_entity_poly.type
_entity_poly.pdbx_seq_one_letter_code
_entity_poly.pdbx_strand_id
1 'polypeptide(L)'
;ILESVNPVEPYFKETKVYWYTNASFGQIAAGQMEPAAYAGNMGTGLIDAYKLLKAVEGGGVEMTVPNMYVAVEAKSKINYSRYFKNGENMTFTCTVDDNSIATLTTENNITFTLKGLKVGSTKATVKASDGTKQDFFITVRKNDSWM
;
A
#
# COMPACT_ATOMS: atom_id res chain seq x y z
N ILE A 1 -3.96 3.58 -8.23
CA ILE A 1 -4.27 4.17 -9.56
C ILE A 1 -4.47 5.67 -9.47
N LEU A 2 -5.19 6.21 -8.46
CA LEU A 2 -5.41 7.66 -8.35
C LEU A 2 -4.11 8.47 -8.17
N GLU A 3 -3.09 7.91 -7.52
CA GLU A 3 -1.79 8.55 -7.32
C GLU A 3 -0.92 8.60 -8.60
N SER A 4 -1.25 7.79 -9.59
CA SER A 4 -0.55 7.76 -10.88
C SER A 4 -1.20 8.66 -11.95
N VAL A 5 -2.06 9.58 -11.54
CA VAL A 5 -2.80 10.45 -12.45
C VAL A 5 -2.35 11.90 -12.27
N ASN A 6 -2.05 12.56 -13.37
CA ASN A 6 -1.82 14.01 -13.37
C ASN A 6 -3.15 14.72 -13.64
N PRO A 7 -3.55 15.69 -12.80
CA PRO A 7 -4.76 16.45 -13.05
C PRO A 7 -4.64 17.21 -14.36
N VAL A 8 -5.72 17.22 -15.14
CA VAL A 8 -5.75 17.91 -16.46
C VAL A 8 -6.15 19.37 -16.36
N GLU A 9 -6.83 19.79 -15.29
CA GLU A 9 -7.30 21.17 -15.09
C GLU A 9 -6.20 22.22 -15.25
N PRO A 10 -4.94 22.02 -14.77
CA PRO A 10 -3.88 22.99 -14.97
C PRO A 10 -3.52 23.25 -16.43
N TYR A 11 -3.85 22.32 -17.33
CA TYR A 11 -3.54 22.42 -18.76
C TYR A 11 -4.65 23.09 -19.56
N PHE A 12 -5.84 23.24 -18.98
CA PHE A 12 -7.00 23.85 -19.61
C PHE A 12 -7.29 25.25 -19.04
N LYS A 13 -6.30 26.12 -19.09
CA LYS A 13 -6.45 27.50 -18.51
C LYS A 13 -7.09 28.48 -19.45
N GLU A 14 -7.11 28.19 -20.75
CA GLU A 14 -7.54 29.11 -21.78
C GLU A 14 -8.53 28.44 -22.72
N THR A 15 -9.49 29.23 -23.21
CA THR A 15 -10.38 28.80 -24.29
C THR A 15 -9.57 28.45 -25.53
N LYS A 16 -9.77 27.26 -26.07
CA LYS A 16 -9.11 26.84 -27.29
C LYS A 16 -10.06 26.90 -28.46
N VAL A 17 -9.61 27.52 -29.54
CA VAL A 17 -10.34 27.58 -30.83
C VAL A 17 -9.75 26.53 -31.75
N TYR A 18 -10.60 25.67 -32.26
CA TYR A 18 -10.23 24.68 -33.28
C TYR A 18 -10.45 25.26 -34.66
N TRP A 19 -9.47 25.12 -35.52
CA TRP A 19 -9.50 25.58 -36.86
C TRP A 19 -9.42 24.40 -37.83
N TYR A 20 -10.16 24.47 -38.90
CA TYR A 20 -9.97 23.58 -40.03
C TYR A 20 -9.76 24.37 -41.30
N THR A 21 -9.01 23.80 -42.26
CA THR A 21 -8.74 24.43 -43.54
C THR A 21 -9.76 23.94 -44.56
N ASN A 22 -10.52 24.88 -45.13
CA ASN A 22 -11.41 24.60 -46.24
C ASN A 22 -10.72 25.04 -47.54
N ALA A 23 -10.78 24.21 -48.60
CA ALA A 23 -10.13 24.49 -49.87
C ALA A 23 -10.61 25.80 -50.54
N SER A 24 -11.85 26.22 -50.28
CA SER A 24 -12.48 27.41 -50.88
C SER A 24 -12.44 28.65 -50.00
N PHE A 25 -12.36 28.48 -48.69
CA PHE A 25 -12.53 29.57 -47.72
C PHE A 25 -11.32 29.77 -46.79
N GLY A 26 -10.28 29.00 -46.93
CA GLY A 26 -9.14 29.06 -46.03
C GLY A 26 -9.41 28.46 -44.67
N GLN A 27 -8.82 29.04 -43.63
CA GLN A 27 -9.03 28.57 -42.25
C GLN A 27 -10.35 29.07 -41.69
N ILE A 28 -11.14 28.14 -41.20
CA ILE A 28 -12.43 28.41 -40.59
C ILE A 28 -12.40 27.88 -39.15
N ALA A 29 -12.86 28.68 -38.16
CA ALA A 29 -13.02 28.23 -36.82
C ALA A 29 -14.13 27.17 -36.72
N ALA A 30 -13.77 25.98 -36.37
CA ALA A 30 -14.70 24.85 -36.24
C ALA A 30 -15.47 24.84 -34.90
N GLY A 31 -14.90 25.43 -33.89
CA GLY A 31 -15.54 25.50 -32.56
C GLY A 31 -14.58 26.04 -31.49
N GLN A 32 -15.15 26.37 -30.36
CA GLN A 32 -14.41 26.76 -29.16
C GLN A 32 -14.62 25.69 -28.10
N MET A 33 -13.55 25.38 -27.39
CA MET A 33 -13.63 24.57 -26.18
C MET A 33 -13.45 25.49 -24.97
N GLU A 34 -14.52 25.60 -24.18
CA GLU A 34 -14.52 26.28 -22.90
C GLU A 34 -14.09 25.28 -21.81
N PRO A 35 -12.91 25.40 -21.16
CA PRO A 35 -12.45 24.45 -20.16
C PRO A 35 -13.43 24.27 -19.02
N ALA A 36 -14.12 25.36 -18.62
CA ALA A 36 -15.10 25.31 -17.55
C ALA A 36 -16.31 24.40 -17.83
N ALA A 37 -16.68 24.21 -19.11
CA ALA A 37 -17.78 23.33 -19.50
C ALA A 37 -17.44 21.84 -19.30
N TYR A 38 -16.16 21.51 -19.19
CA TYR A 38 -15.66 20.13 -19.00
C TYR A 38 -15.15 19.85 -17.59
N ALA A 39 -15.13 20.88 -16.71
CA ALA A 39 -14.74 20.71 -15.33
C ALA A 39 -15.60 19.64 -14.65
N GLY A 40 -14.96 18.65 -14.06
CA GLY A 40 -15.62 17.50 -13.43
C GLY A 40 -16.07 16.38 -14.38
N ASN A 41 -16.07 16.62 -15.70
CA ASN A 41 -16.49 15.62 -16.70
C ASN A 41 -15.32 14.92 -17.40
N MET A 42 -14.08 15.37 -17.19
CA MET A 42 -12.89 14.83 -17.82
C MET A 42 -12.22 13.72 -17.02
N GLY A 43 -12.90 13.18 -16.02
CA GLY A 43 -12.33 12.20 -15.11
C GLY A 43 -11.29 12.81 -14.17
N THR A 44 -10.50 11.96 -13.52
CA THR A 44 -9.49 12.37 -12.53
C THR A 44 -8.20 12.88 -13.16
N GLY A 45 -8.05 12.80 -14.49
CA GLY A 45 -6.88 13.30 -15.22
C GLY A 45 -6.27 12.29 -16.18
N LEU A 46 -5.11 12.65 -16.73
CA LEU A 46 -4.34 11.80 -17.64
C LEU A 46 -3.50 10.81 -16.83
N ILE A 47 -3.51 9.55 -17.25
CA ILE A 47 -2.67 8.52 -16.66
C ILE A 47 -1.20 8.87 -16.90
N ASP A 48 -0.43 8.99 -15.84
CA ASP A 48 1.01 9.10 -15.88
C ASP A 48 1.61 7.70 -15.96
N ALA A 49 1.99 7.29 -17.16
CA ALA A 49 2.54 5.96 -17.42
C ALA A 49 3.83 5.70 -16.60
N TYR A 50 4.62 6.74 -16.34
CA TYR A 50 5.84 6.60 -15.53
C TYR A 50 5.52 6.37 -14.05
N LYS A 51 4.55 7.13 -13.51
CA LYS A 51 4.08 6.89 -12.12
C LYS A 51 3.40 5.54 -11.99
N LEU A 52 2.61 5.14 -13.00
CA LEU A 52 1.97 3.82 -13.02
C LEU A 52 3.03 2.71 -13.08
N LEU A 53 4.03 2.87 -13.95
CA LEU A 53 5.14 1.90 -14.07
C LEU A 53 5.93 1.82 -12.77
N LYS A 54 6.26 2.96 -12.14
CA LYS A 54 6.91 2.98 -10.82
C LYS A 54 6.07 2.34 -9.74
N ALA A 55 4.76 2.55 -9.75
CA ALA A 55 3.86 1.89 -8.80
C ALA A 55 3.81 0.37 -8.99
N VAL A 56 4.01 -0.10 -10.24
CA VAL A 56 4.09 -1.53 -10.58
C VAL A 56 5.48 -2.10 -10.37
N GLU A 57 6.54 -1.37 -10.76
CA GLU A 57 7.95 -1.78 -10.55
C GLU A 57 8.37 -1.74 -9.08
N GLY A 58 7.81 -0.80 -8.32
CA GLY A 58 7.96 -0.76 -6.88
C GLY A 58 7.17 -1.84 -6.17
N GLY A 59 6.65 -2.83 -6.93
CA GLY A 59 5.74 -3.90 -6.52
C GLY A 59 5.64 -3.96 -5.03
N GLY A 60 4.47 -3.56 -4.49
CA GLY A 60 4.29 -3.42 -3.05
C GLY A 60 4.87 -4.62 -2.32
N VAL A 61 5.32 -4.45 -1.10
CA VAL A 61 5.87 -5.56 -0.32
C VAL A 61 4.90 -6.73 -0.33
N GLU A 62 5.31 -7.85 -0.91
CA GLU A 62 4.56 -9.09 -0.75
C GLU A 62 4.84 -9.66 0.63
N MET A 63 3.82 -9.75 1.46
CA MET A 63 3.89 -10.34 2.79
C MET A 63 3.15 -11.67 2.82
N THR A 64 3.79 -12.70 3.39
CA THR A 64 3.20 -14.02 3.57
C THR A 64 3.50 -14.52 4.99
N VAL A 65 3.09 -13.74 5.98
CA VAL A 65 3.34 -14.06 7.40
C VAL A 65 2.38 -15.16 7.85
N PRO A 66 2.88 -16.32 8.28
CA PRO A 66 2.04 -17.40 8.76
C PRO A 66 1.51 -17.11 10.16
N ASN A 67 0.47 -17.84 10.56
CA ASN A 67 0.05 -17.88 11.94
C ASN A 67 1.18 -18.43 12.83
N MET A 68 1.34 -17.85 14.01
CA MET A 68 2.46 -18.16 14.90
C MET A 68 1.98 -18.81 16.19
N TYR A 69 2.83 -19.65 16.73
CA TYR A 69 2.58 -20.38 17.97
C TYR A 69 3.74 -20.15 18.93
N VAL A 70 3.42 -19.91 20.19
CA VAL A 70 4.41 -19.71 21.26
C VAL A 70 3.88 -20.30 22.56
N ALA A 71 4.75 -20.80 23.42
CA ALA A 71 4.37 -21.23 24.75
C ALA A 71 4.27 -20.04 25.72
N VAL A 72 3.51 -20.20 26.80
CA VAL A 72 3.45 -19.21 27.86
C VAL A 72 4.87 -18.99 28.44
N GLU A 73 5.23 -17.73 28.70
CA GLU A 73 6.55 -17.25 29.16
C GLU A 73 7.71 -17.50 28.18
N ALA A 74 7.47 -18.18 27.06
CA ALA A 74 8.50 -18.37 26.03
C ALA A 74 8.67 -17.12 25.18
N LYS A 75 9.92 -16.96 24.69
CA LYS A 75 10.27 -15.92 23.73
C LYS A 75 10.75 -16.57 22.43
N SER A 76 10.32 -16.05 21.31
CA SER A 76 10.77 -16.46 19.98
C SER A 76 11.20 -15.26 19.18
N LYS A 77 12.42 -15.29 18.63
CA LYS A 77 12.88 -14.30 17.66
C LYS A 77 12.40 -14.67 16.29
N ILE A 78 11.74 -13.73 15.64
CA ILE A 78 11.15 -13.90 14.33
C ILE A 78 11.84 -12.95 13.38
N ASN A 79 12.49 -13.50 12.37
CA ASN A 79 13.03 -12.73 11.26
C ASN A 79 12.04 -12.74 10.13
N TYR A 80 11.43 -11.58 9.85
CA TYR A 80 10.41 -11.45 8.81
C TYR A 80 10.97 -11.42 7.38
N SER A 81 12.28 -11.31 7.19
CA SER A 81 12.86 -11.25 5.85
C SER A 81 12.45 -12.43 4.96
N ARG A 82 12.14 -13.57 5.58
CA ARG A 82 11.64 -14.77 4.88
C ARG A 82 10.21 -14.64 4.35
N TYR A 83 9.46 -13.72 4.90
CA TYR A 83 8.03 -13.52 4.63
C TYR A 83 7.75 -12.27 3.82
N PHE A 84 8.80 -11.52 3.49
CA PHE A 84 8.71 -10.32 2.68
C PHE A 84 9.48 -10.49 1.38
N LYS A 85 8.85 -10.12 0.28
CA LYS A 85 9.54 -9.84 -0.98
C LYS A 85 9.50 -8.34 -1.24
N ASN A 86 10.50 -7.80 -1.88
CA ASN A 86 10.63 -6.38 -2.19
C ASN A 86 10.62 -5.47 -0.95
N GLY A 87 11.04 -5.99 0.20
CA GLY A 87 11.02 -5.27 1.49
C GLY A 87 12.37 -4.79 1.99
N GLU A 88 13.45 -4.88 1.19
CA GLU A 88 14.83 -4.64 1.64
C GLU A 88 15.07 -3.22 2.17
N ASN A 89 14.36 -2.24 1.63
CA ASN A 89 14.45 -0.83 2.02
C ASN A 89 13.23 -0.35 2.82
N MET A 90 12.38 -1.26 3.28
CA MET A 90 11.16 -0.93 4.02
C MET A 90 11.38 -1.04 5.52
N THR A 91 10.65 -0.24 6.27
CA THR A 91 10.49 -0.41 7.72
C THR A 91 9.18 -1.11 8.00
N PHE A 92 9.20 -1.96 9.01
CA PHE A 92 8.03 -2.74 9.40
C PHE A 92 7.63 -2.41 10.83
N THR A 93 6.34 -2.31 11.06
CA THR A 93 5.76 -2.18 12.40
C THR A 93 4.79 -3.33 12.62
N CYS A 94 4.74 -3.83 13.84
CA CYS A 94 3.81 -4.89 14.21
C CYS A 94 2.98 -4.45 15.41
N THR A 95 1.69 -4.70 15.35
CA THR A 95 0.74 -4.45 16.44
C THR A 95 0.01 -5.73 16.80
N VAL A 96 -0.33 -5.87 18.07
CA VAL A 96 -1.10 -6.99 18.61
C VAL A 96 -2.38 -6.44 19.19
N ASP A 97 -3.51 -7.03 18.87
CA ASP A 97 -4.82 -6.55 19.32
C ASP A 97 -5.00 -6.74 20.84
N ASP A 98 -4.54 -7.87 21.39
CA ASP A 98 -4.57 -8.14 22.82
C ASP A 98 -3.18 -8.41 23.38
N ASN A 99 -2.58 -7.37 23.94
CA ASN A 99 -1.26 -7.43 24.57
C ASN A 99 -1.23 -8.23 25.90
N SER A 100 -2.37 -8.64 26.44
CA SER A 100 -2.42 -9.52 27.61
C SER A 100 -2.14 -10.98 27.25
N ILE A 101 -2.35 -11.37 26.00
CA ILE A 101 -2.11 -12.73 25.47
C ILE A 101 -0.67 -12.86 24.96
N ALA A 102 -0.24 -11.94 24.11
CA ALA A 102 1.11 -11.94 23.56
C ALA A 102 1.61 -10.52 23.29
N THR A 103 2.92 -10.35 23.28
CA THR A 103 3.56 -9.10 22.87
C THR A 103 4.55 -9.34 21.73
N LEU A 104 4.61 -8.37 20.81
CA LEU A 104 5.61 -8.30 19.77
C LEU A 104 6.46 -7.04 19.98
N THR A 105 7.76 -7.22 20.14
CA THR A 105 8.71 -6.12 20.30
C THR A 105 9.66 -6.11 19.12
N THR A 106 9.73 -4.98 18.43
CA THR A 106 10.66 -4.79 17.30
C THR A 106 12.08 -4.62 17.84
N GLU A 107 13.01 -5.46 17.38
CA GLU A 107 14.44 -5.32 17.72
C GLU A 107 15.17 -4.48 16.64
N ASN A 108 14.79 -4.68 15.40
CA ASN A 108 15.25 -3.92 14.24
C ASN A 108 14.17 -3.98 13.15
N ASN A 109 14.41 -3.37 12.00
CA ASN A 109 13.40 -3.26 10.94
C ASN A 109 12.84 -4.59 10.42
N ILE A 110 13.49 -5.72 10.70
CA ILE A 110 13.14 -7.04 10.16
C ILE A 110 13.06 -8.13 11.23
N THR A 111 13.45 -7.84 12.47
CA THR A 111 13.46 -8.82 13.56
C THR A 111 12.54 -8.37 14.69
N PHE A 112 11.65 -9.25 15.08
CA PHE A 112 10.70 -9.05 16.16
C PHE A 112 10.86 -10.16 17.20
N THR A 113 10.69 -9.82 18.46
CA THR A 113 10.61 -10.78 19.55
C THR A 113 9.16 -10.98 19.95
N LEU A 114 8.65 -12.18 19.71
CA LEU A 114 7.35 -12.64 20.18
C LEU A 114 7.48 -13.21 21.58
N LYS A 115 6.69 -12.73 22.54
CA LYS A 115 6.57 -13.30 23.89
C LYS A 115 5.13 -13.72 24.14
N GLY A 116 4.91 -14.98 24.56
CA GLY A 116 3.62 -15.47 25.05
C GLY A 116 3.43 -15.10 26.51
N LEU A 117 2.28 -14.57 26.89
CA LEU A 117 1.96 -14.14 28.25
C LEU A 117 0.86 -15.00 28.88
N LYS A 118 -0.21 -15.25 28.16
CA LYS A 118 -1.38 -15.98 28.64
C LYS A 118 -1.91 -16.89 27.52
N VAL A 119 -2.38 -18.07 27.90
CA VAL A 119 -3.04 -19.00 26.96
C VAL A 119 -4.21 -18.31 26.28
N GLY A 120 -4.22 -18.38 24.95
CA GLY A 120 -5.25 -17.76 24.12
C GLY A 120 -4.78 -17.52 22.71
N SER A 121 -5.59 -16.87 21.92
CA SER A 121 -5.25 -16.45 20.55
C SER A 121 -5.56 -14.98 20.37
N THR A 122 -4.68 -14.26 19.73
CA THR A 122 -4.85 -12.84 19.41
C THR A 122 -4.45 -12.59 17.98
N LYS A 123 -5.07 -11.59 17.37
CA LYS A 123 -4.69 -11.14 16.04
C LYS A 123 -3.51 -10.17 16.14
N ALA A 124 -2.62 -10.25 15.20
CA ALA A 124 -1.53 -9.30 15.00
C ALA A 124 -1.56 -8.78 13.56
N THR A 125 -1.13 -7.56 13.38
CA THR A 125 -1.04 -6.90 12.09
C THR A 125 0.38 -6.42 11.87
N VAL A 126 1.01 -6.84 10.80
CA VAL A 126 2.28 -6.26 10.32
C VAL A 126 1.97 -5.24 9.23
N LYS A 127 2.64 -4.10 9.30
CA LYS A 127 2.50 -3.00 8.33
C LYS A 127 3.88 -2.58 7.85
N ALA A 128 4.05 -2.51 6.53
CA ALA A 128 5.23 -1.92 5.89
C ALA A 128 5.07 -0.41 5.71
N SER A 129 6.19 0.29 5.51
CA SER A 129 6.21 1.75 5.33
C SER A 129 5.54 2.22 4.04
N ASP A 130 5.34 1.35 3.05
CA ASP A 130 4.56 1.62 1.84
C ASP A 130 3.04 1.56 2.05
N GLY A 131 2.61 1.20 3.27
CA GLY A 131 1.20 1.05 3.64
C GLY A 131 0.64 -0.37 3.49
N THR A 132 1.38 -1.31 2.88
CA THR A 132 0.97 -2.72 2.80
C THR A 132 0.85 -3.31 4.18
N LYS A 133 -0.20 -4.08 4.43
CA LYS A 133 -0.46 -4.73 5.73
C LYS A 133 -0.98 -6.15 5.54
N GLN A 134 -0.65 -6.98 6.52
CA GLN A 134 -1.16 -8.33 6.62
C GLN A 134 -1.50 -8.66 8.07
N ASP A 135 -2.64 -9.30 8.24
CA ASP A 135 -3.08 -9.84 9.51
C ASP A 135 -2.67 -11.32 9.63
N PHE A 136 -2.31 -11.73 10.84
CA PHE A 136 -2.04 -13.12 11.19
C PHE A 136 -2.43 -13.36 12.64
N PHE A 137 -2.53 -14.63 13.05
CA PHE A 137 -2.87 -14.99 14.41
C PHE A 137 -1.67 -15.48 15.19
N ILE A 138 -1.61 -15.09 16.46
CA ILE A 138 -0.68 -15.59 17.46
C ILE A 138 -1.46 -16.44 18.42
N THR A 139 -1.10 -17.71 18.58
CA THR A 139 -1.69 -18.63 19.54
C THR A 139 -0.68 -18.96 20.61
N VAL A 140 -1.03 -18.65 21.86
CA VAL A 140 -0.23 -18.98 23.04
C VAL A 140 -0.78 -20.24 23.69
N ARG A 141 0.08 -21.24 23.90
CA ARG A 141 -0.26 -22.52 24.50
C ARG A 141 0.51 -22.75 25.79
N LYS A 142 0.01 -23.69 26.62
CA LYS A 142 0.77 -24.16 27.78
C LYS A 142 2.05 -24.86 27.33
N ASN A 143 3.07 -24.84 28.15
CA ASN A 143 4.37 -25.45 27.84
C ASN A 143 4.29 -26.99 27.61
N ASP A 144 3.35 -27.63 28.29
CA ASP A 144 3.11 -29.09 28.25
C ASP A 144 2.22 -29.53 27.07
N SER A 145 1.70 -28.61 26.28
CA SER A 145 0.75 -28.90 25.21
C SER A 145 1.40 -29.28 23.86
N TRP A 146 2.72 -29.43 23.85
CA TRP A 146 3.50 -29.78 22.64
C TRP A 146 3.93 -31.27 22.62
N MET A 147 3.60 -32.02 23.66
CA MET A 147 3.84 -33.46 23.75
C MET A 147 2.61 -34.29 23.37
#